data_dc0da41dc740559fccb92c367b745cb9
#
_entry.id   dc0da41dc740559fccb92c367b745cb9
#
_cell.length_a   1.000
_cell.length_b   1.000
_cell.length_c   1.000
_cell.angle_alpha   90.00
_cell.angle_beta   90.00
_cell.angle_gamma   90.00
#
_symmetry.space_group_name_H-M   'P 1'
#
loop_
_entity.id
_entity.type
_entity.pdbx_description
1 polymer ?
#
loop_
_entity_poly.entity_id
_entity_poly.type
_entity_poly.pdbx_seq_one_letter_code
_entity_poly.pdbx_strand_id
1 'polypeptide(L)'
;MEVTRERAWETLTRYTTSESLLRHARAVEASVRHYARLLGEDEEAWGCAALLHDFDYVVHPTLDEHPQDGAPILREEGYPEWLVETVLSHAEHLEIPRDTPLMRHLFACDELSGFVHACGLVRPTGLDGLEPKSVRKKLKQPSFAAGVHRDEVYAGAELIGRELDEHIANVVAALRPVAGELGLPTP
;
A
#
# COMPACT_ATOMS: atom_id res chain seq x y z
N MET A 1 -10.66 20.26 7.94
CA MET A 1 -9.83 20.58 6.75
C MET A 1 -10.06 19.44 5.75
N GLU A 2 -10.12 19.74 4.46
CA GLU A 2 -10.40 18.74 3.43
C GLU A 2 -9.19 17.80 3.23
N VAL A 3 -9.46 16.51 3.08
CA VAL A 3 -8.45 15.50 2.79
C VAL A 3 -8.42 15.35 1.27
N THR A 4 -7.34 15.86 0.63
CA THR A 4 -7.15 15.78 -0.82
C THR A 4 -5.82 15.09 -1.15
N ARG A 5 -5.75 14.49 -2.34
CA ARG A 5 -4.53 13.82 -2.80
C ARG A 5 -3.33 14.77 -2.87
N GLU A 6 -3.55 16.00 -3.34
CA GLU A 6 -2.48 17.00 -3.44
C GLU A 6 -1.86 17.25 -2.07
N ARG A 7 -2.69 17.45 -1.06
CA ARG A 7 -2.23 17.68 0.31
C ARG A 7 -1.54 16.46 0.90
N ALA A 8 -2.09 15.27 0.69
CA ALA A 8 -1.48 14.02 1.13
C ALA A 8 -0.10 13.82 0.47
N TRP A 9 0.03 14.14 -0.82
CA TRP A 9 1.29 14.09 -1.54
C TRP A 9 2.32 15.11 -1.02
N GLU A 10 1.88 16.35 -0.73
CA GLU A 10 2.74 17.37 -0.12
C GLU A 10 3.26 16.94 1.25
N THR A 11 2.40 16.36 2.08
CA THR A 11 2.80 15.81 3.38
C THR A 11 3.78 14.65 3.20
N LEU A 12 3.45 13.65 2.37
CA LEU A 12 4.34 12.52 2.09
C LEU A 12 5.72 12.98 1.65
N THR A 13 5.82 13.87 0.66
CA THR A 13 7.10 14.30 0.07
C THR A 13 7.90 15.23 0.99
N ARG A 14 7.30 15.80 2.01
CA ARG A 14 7.99 16.56 3.06
C ARG A 14 8.82 15.65 3.97
N TYR A 15 8.32 14.47 4.28
CA TYR A 15 8.97 13.53 5.21
C TYR A 15 9.68 12.38 4.50
N THR A 16 9.25 12.01 3.30
CA THR A 16 9.81 10.90 2.52
C THR A 16 10.54 11.41 1.28
N THR A 17 11.86 11.22 1.23
CA THR A 17 12.72 11.58 0.08
C THR A 17 13.18 10.36 -0.72
N SER A 18 12.92 9.15 -0.22
CA SER A 18 13.29 7.90 -0.90
C SER A 18 12.37 7.62 -2.07
N GLU A 19 12.91 7.58 -3.27
CA GLU A 19 12.17 7.27 -4.50
C GLU A 19 11.49 5.88 -4.42
N SER A 20 12.12 4.90 -3.77
CA SER A 20 11.53 3.56 -3.59
C SER A 20 10.30 3.58 -2.69
N LEU A 21 10.33 4.35 -1.61
CA LEU A 21 9.18 4.51 -0.71
C LEU A 21 8.06 5.35 -1.35
N LEU A 22 8.41 6.38 -2.13
CA LEU A 22 7.42 7.13 -2.91
C LEU A 22 6.71 6.24 -3.94
N ARG A 23 7.43 5.32 -4.59
CA ARG A 23 6.83 4.35 -5.50
C ARG A 23 5.98 3.32 -4.76
N HIS A 24 6.42 2.87 -3.58
CA HIS A 24 5.62 2.00 -2.74
C HIS A 24 4.31 2.68 -2.33
N ALA A 25 4.35 3.90 -1.80
CA ALA A 25 3.16 4.65 -1.42
C ALA A 25 2.16 4.81 -2.60
N ARG A 26 2.66 5.11 -3.82
CA ARG A 26 1.82 5.17 -5.02
C ARG A 26 1.23 3.81 -5.41
N ALA A 27 1.98 2.73 -5.25
CA ALA A 27 1.49 1.39 -5.54
C ALA A 27 0.36 0.98 -4.59
N VAL A 28 0.53 1.27 -3.29
CA VAL A 28 -0.51 1.03 -2.28
C VAL A 28 -1.72 1.93 -2.52
N GLU A 29 -1.51 3.23 -2.81
CA GLU A 29 -2.58 4.16 -3.21
C GLU A 29 -3.40 3.60 -4.37
N ALA A 30 -2.74 3.19 -5.46
CA ALA A 30 -3.43 2.66 -6.65
C ALA A 30 -4.27 1.41 -6.33
N SER A 31 -3.72 0.50 -5.51
CA SER A 31 -4.40 -0.73 -5.10
C SER A 31 -5.61 -0.46 -4.22
N VAL A 32 -5.48 0.42 -3.25
CA VAL A 32 -6.57 0.78 -2.32
C VAL A 32 -7.66 1.56 -3.04
N ARG A 33 -7.32 2.51 -3.94
CA ARG A 33 -8.28 3.18 -4.82
C ARG A 33 -9.04 2.20 -5.72
N HIS A 34 -8.36 1.19 -6.25
CA HIS A 34 -9.02 0.15 -7.05
C HIS A 34 -10.10 -0.57 -6.24
N TYR A 35 -9.80 -0.95 -5.00
CA TYR A 35 -10.78 -1.56 -4.12
C TYR A 35 -11.91 -0.62 -3.70
N ALA A 36 -11.62 0.66 -3.45
CA ALA A 36 -12.66 1.66 -3.19
C ALA A 36 -13.67 1.71 -4.34
N ARG A 37 -13.21 1.75 -5.59
CA ARG A 37 -14.09 1.69 -6.79
C ARG A 37 -14.92 0.41 -6.85
N LEU A 38 -14.31 -0.75 -6.57
CA LEU A 38 -15.02 -2.04 -6.59
C LEU A 38 -16.13 -2.13 -5.54
N LEU A 39 -15.94 -1.46 -4.41
CA LEU A 39 -16.85 -1.49 -3.27
C LEU A 39 -17.83 -0.30 -3.25
N GLY A 40 -17.65 0.69 -4.13
CA GLY A 40 -18.48 1.90 -4.14
C GLY A 40 -18.19 2.85 -2.99
N GLU A 41 -16.96 2.81 -2.46
CA GLU A 41 -16.48 3.63 -1.34
C GLU A 41 -15.83 4.93 -1.85
N ASP A 42 -15.50 5.85 -0.92
CA ASP A 42 -14.83 7.11 -1.24
C ASP A 42 -13.36 6.87 -1.68
N GLU A 43 -13.16 6.89 -3.00
CA GLU A 43 -11.85 6.66 -3.63
C GLU A 43 -10.80 7.68 -3.17
N GLU A 44 -11.19 8.95 -2.97
CA GLU A 44 -10.25 10.00 -2.57
C GLU A 44 -9.80 9.81 -1.13
N ALA A 45 -10.74 9.60 -0.22
CA ALA A 45 -10.43 9.33 1.19
C ALA A 45 -9.55 8.08 1.35
N TRP A 46 -9.89 6.99 0.66
CA TRP A 46 -9.14 5.74 0.70
C TRP A 46 -7.72 5.89 0.13
N GLY A 47 -7.60 6.60 -1.00
CA GLY A 47 -6.30 6.86 -1.63
C GLY A 47 -5.39 7.72 -0.77
N CYS A 48 -5.93 8.75 -0.10
CA CYS A 48 -5.14 9.62 0.78
C CYS A 48 -4.59 8.86 2.01
N ALA A 49 -5.39 8.01 2.65
CA ALA A 49 -4.93 7.19 3.76
C ALA A 49 -3.82 6.21 3.32
N ALA A 50 -4.02 5.57 2.16
CA ALA A 50 -3.03 4.67 1.57
C ALA A 50 -1.72 5.37 1.20
N LEU A 51 -1.80 6.59 0.66
CA LEU A 51 -0.63 7.38 0.29
C LEU A 51 0.21 7.77 1.51
N LEU A 52 -0.43 7.96 2.66
CA LEU A 52 0.21 8.42 3.90
C LEU A 52 0.60 7.30 4.86
N HIS A 53 0.33 6.01 4.58
CA HIS A 53 0.53 4.95 5.57
C HIS A 53 1.98 4.87 6.08
N ASP A 54 2.96 5.06 5.19
CA ASP A 54 4.41 4.99 5.47
C ASP A 54 5.12 6.35 5.40
N PHE A 55 4.39 7.48 5.49
CA PHE A 55 4.96 8.80 5.24
C PHE A 55 6.13 9.15 6.15
N ASP A 56 6.14 8.61 7.36
CA ASP A 56 7.12 8.88 8.41
C ASP A 56 8.29 7.86 8.45
N TYR A 57 8.25 6.78 7.65
CA TYR A 57 9.23 5.69 7.71
C TYR A 57 10.70 6.12 7.52
N VAL A 58 10.96 7.24 6.83
CA VAL A 58 12.32 7.79 6.69
C VAL A 58 12.80 8.44 7.99
N VAL A 59 11.92 9.08 8.73
CA VAL A 59 12.23 9.81 9.97
C VAL A 59 12.04 8.95 11.21
N HIS A 60 11.23 7.91 11.11
CA HIS A 60 10.90 6.95 12.17
C HIS A 60 11.09 5.50 11.67
N PRO A 61 12.34 5.03 11.45
CA PRO A 61 12.60 3.78 10.71
C PRO A 61 12.50 2.50 11.54
N THR A 62 12.14 2.58 12.81
CA THR A 62 12.07 1.41 13.71
C THR A 62 10.62 1.08 14.09
N LEU A 63 10.36 -0.18 14.44
CA LEU A 63 9.03 -0.61 14.92
C LEU A 63 8.59 0.11 16.22
N ASP A 64 9.53 0.59 17.03
CA ASP A 64 9.22 1.35 18.23
C ASP A 64 8.76 2.80 17.91
N GLU A 65 9.02 3.27 16.70
CA GLU A 65 8.74 4.63 16.26
C GLU A 65 7.62 4.68 15.20
N HIS A 66 7.72 3.84 14.16
CA HIS A 66 6.78 3.81 13.04
C HIS A 66 5.63 2.82 13.28
N PRO A 67 4.39 3.21 13.00
CA PRO A 67 3.87 4.53 12.59
C PRO A 67 3.39 5.40 13.77
N GLN A 68 3.62 4.96 15.02
CA GLN A 68 3.06 5.62 16.20
C GLN A 68 3.59 7.03 16.41
N ASP A 69 4.87 7.29 16.10
CA ASP A 69 5.46 8.64 16.22
C ASP A 69 5.10 9.54 15.03
N GLY A 70 4.65 8.96 13.92
CA GLY A 70 4.04 9.68 12.79
C GLY A 70 2.63 10.20 13.09
N ALA A 71 1.85 9.50 13.91
CA ALA A 71 0.47 9.87 14.20
C ALA A 71 0.30 11.29 14.79
N PRO A 72 1.11 11.76 15.75
CA PRO A 72 1.08 13.16 16.20
C PRO A 72 1.30 14.17 15.07
N ILE A 73 2.21 13.87 14.13
CA ILE A 73 2.48 14.75 12.98
C ILE A 73 1.24 14.92 12.12
N LEU A 74 0.54 13.82 11.79
CA LEU A 74 -0.71 13.90 11.02
C LEU A 74 -1.79 14.72 11.73
N ARG A 75 -1.91 14.59 13.07
CA ARG A 75 -2.84 15.39 13.87
C ARG A 75 -2.48 16.86 13.85
N GLU A 76 -1.21 17.21 14.00
CA GLU A 76 -0.71 18.61 13.91
C GLU A 76 -0.91 19.21 12.52
N GLU A 77 -0.74 18.40 11.47
CA GLU A 77 -1.07 18.75 10.09
C GLU A 77 -2.60 18.91 9.88
N GLY A 78 -3.44 18.54 10.85
CA GLY A 78 -4.89 18.68 10.82
C GLY A 78 -5.60 17.61 9.99
N TYR A 79 -5.03 16.42 9.85
CA TYR A 79 -5.74 15.26 9.31
C TYR A 79 -6.78 14.75 10.29
N PRO A 80 -7.94 14.27 9.81
CA PRO A 80 -9.00 13.75 10.67
C PRO A 80 -8.60 12.44 11.34
N GLU A 81 -9.12 12.19 12.53
CA GLU A 81 -8.74 11.02 13.34
C GLU A 81 -8.98 9.69 12.63
N TRP A 82 -10.05 9.56 11.84
CA TRP A 82 -10.28 8.33 11.06
C TRP A 82 -9.12 7.97 10.12
N LEU A 83 -8.44 8.98 9.55
CA LEU A 83 -7.27 8.76 8.69
C LEU A 83 -6.05 8.37 9.53
N VAL A 84 -5.82 9.04 10.66
CA VAL A 84 -4.72 8.71 11.59
C VAL A 84 -4.86 7.29 12.11
N GLU A 85 -6.06 6.90 12.57
CA GLU A 85 -6.34 5.54 13.02
C GLU A 85 -6.15 4.51 11.89
N THR A 86 -6.53 4.85 10.67
CA THR A 86 -6.30 3.99 9.51
C THR A 86 -4.80 3.79 9.26
N VAL A 87 -4.02 4.87 9.29
CA VAL A 87 -2.55 4.79 9.17
C VAL A 87 -1.97 3.92 10.28
N LEU A 88 -2.33 4.13 11.52
CA LEU A 88 -1.86 3.29 12.65
C LEU A 88 -2.22 1.81 12.48
N SER A 89 -3.40 1.51 11.94
CA SER A 89 -3.91 0.14 11.84
C SER A 89 -3.18 -0.74 10.80
N HIS A 90 -2.37 -0.16 9.90
CA HIS A 90 -1.63 -0.98 8.93
C HIS A 90 -0.53 -1.80 9.60
N ALA A 91 0.07 -1.27 10.67
CA ALA A 91 1.16 -1.93 11.38
C ALA A 91 0.66 -3.07 12.27
N GLU A 92 1.08 -4.31 11.96
CA GLU A 92 0.64 -5.52 12.67
C GLU A 92 1.06 -5.51 14.16
N HIS A 93 2.25 -5.00 14.46
CA HIS A 93 2.79 -4.98 15.82
C HIS A 93 2.02 -4.08 16.81
N LEU A 94 1.20 -3.15 16.32
CA LEU A 94 0.36 -2.30 17.16
C LEU A 94 -0.94 -2.99 17.59
N GLU A 95 -1.28 -4.14 17.01
CA GLU A 95 -2.47 -4.93 17.33
C GLU A 95 -3.78 -4.12 17.30
N ILE A 96 -3.83 -3.05 16.48
CA ILE A 96 -5.01 -2.20 16.36
C ILE A 96 -6.08 -2.94 15.55
N PRO A 97 -7.31 -3.08 16.05
CA PRO A 97 -8.40 -3.71 15.32
C PRO A 97 -8.68 -3.02 13.98
N ARG A 98 -8.78 -3.80 12.90
CA ARG A 98 -9.12 -3.30 11.55
C ARG A 98 -10.62 -3.39 11.31
N ASP A 99 -11.36 -2.52 11.99
CA ASP A 99 -12.83 -2.60 12.05
C ASP A 99 -13.52 -2.06 10.80
N THR A 100 -12.86 -1.15 10.07
CA THR A 100 -13.43 -0.56 8.85
C THR A 100 -12.98 -1.29 7.58
N PRO A 101 -13.76 -1.23 6.48
CA PRO A 101 -13.33 -1.75 5.19
C PRO A 101 -12.01 -1.13 4.71
N LEU A 102 -11.80 0.17 4.92
CA LEU A 102 -10.57 0.87 4.55
C LEU A 102 -9.34 0.28 5.26
N MET A 103 -9.39 0.13 6.59
CA MET A 103 -8.28 -0.45 7.39
C MET A 103 -7.90 -1.84 6.90
N ARG A 104 -8.92 -2.69 6.62
CA ARG A 104 -8.69 -4.05 6.11
C ARG A 104 -8.03 -4.06 4.74
N HIS A 105 -8.49 -3.19 3.82
CA HIS A 105 -7.94 -3.14 2.47
C HIS A 105 -6.57 -2.46 2.41
N LEU A 106 -6.31 -1.47 3.28
CA LEU A 106 -4.96 -0.90 3.41
C LEU A 106 -3.95 -1.99 3.80
N PHE A 107 -4.21 -2.71 4.89
CA PHE A 107 -3.36 -3.83 5.32
C PHE A 107 -3.19 -4.90 4.23
N ALA A 108 -4.28 -5.29 3.56
CA ALA A 108 -4.23 -6.32 2.52
C ALA A 108 -3.43 -5.88 1.29
N CYS A 109 -3.47 -4.59 0.94
CA CYS A 109 -2.82 -4.07 -0.25
C CYS A 109 -1.35 -3.72 -0.04
N ASP A 110 -0.93 -3.42 1.17
CA ASP A 110 0.39 -2.90 1.48
C ASP A 110 1.52 -3.82 0.97
N GLU A 111 1.75 -4.92 1.62
CA GLU A 111 2.81 -5.87 1.28
C GLU A 111 2.64 -6.48 -0.13
N LEU A 112 1.41 -6.75 -0.55
CA LEU A 112 1.16 -7.32 -1.87
C LEU A 112 1.46 -6.31 -2.99
N SER A 113 1.19 -5.02 -2.80
CA SER A 113 1.51 -4.00 -3.80
C SER A 113 3.01 -3.88 -4.02
N GLY A 114 3.80 -3.88 -2.95
CA GLY A 114 5.26 -3.92 -3.01
C GLY A 114 5.78 -5.17 -3.71
N PHE A 115 5.17 -6.33 -3.41
CA PHE A 115 5.55 -7.60 -4.02
C PHE A 115 5.23 -7.65 -5.53
N VAL A 116 4.05 -7.21 -5.94
CA VAL A 116 3.65 -7.15 -7.36
C VAL A 116 4.51 -6.15 -8.12
N HIS A 117 4.83 -5.00 -7.52
CA HIS A 117 5.78 -4.04 -8.07
C HIS A 117 7.15 -4.69 -8.33
N ALA A 118 7.70 -5.41 -7.34
CA ALA A 118 8.95 -6.14 -7.49
C ALA A 118 8.88 -7.21 -8.59
N CYS A 119 7.75 -7.90 -8.75
CA CYS A 119 7.55 -8.82 -9.87
C CYS A 119 7.60 -8.12 -11.23
N GLY A 120 7.04 -6.92 -11.33
CA GLY A 120 7.08 -6.10 -12.55
C GLY A 120 8.49 -5.64 -12.91
N LEU A 121 9.29 -5.22 -11.92
CA LEU A 121 10.66 -4.71 -12.13
C LEU A 121 11.60 -5.73 -12.78
N VAL A 122 11.41 -7.01 -12.52
CA VAL A 122 12.29 -8.07 -13.09
C VAL A 122 11.81 -8.63 -14.42
N ARG A 123 10.76 -8.03 -15.01
CA ARG A 123 10.19 -8.46 -16.29
C ARG A 123 10.40 -7.39 -17.36
N PRO A 124 10.85 -7.74 -18.57
CA PRO A 124 11.00 -6.78 -19.66
C PRO A 124 9.67 -6.14 -20.08
N THR A 125 8.55 -6.80 -19.80
CA THR A 125 7.18 -6.33 -20.10
C THR A 125 6.48 -5.74 -18.88
N GLY A 126 7.19 -5.51 -17.76
CA GLY A 126 6.60 -4.99 -16.53
C GLY A 126 5.43 -5.84 -16.05
N LEU A 127 4.28 -5.21 -15.89
CA LEU A 127 3.04 -5.88 -15.48
C LEU A 127 2.23 -6.45 -16.64
N ASP A 128 2.64 -6.22 -17.89
CA ASP A 128 1.92 -6.80 -19.02
C ASP A 128 2.07 -8.31 -19.05
N GLY A 129 0.95 -9.02 -19.14
CA GLY A 129 0.90 -10.48 -19.07
C GLY A 129 1.36 -11.07 -17.73
N LEU A 130 1.47 -10.28 -16.65
CA LEU A 130 1.72 -10.82 -15.32
C LEU A 130 0.44 -11.46 -14.75
N GLU A 131 0.49 -12.77 -14.55
CA GLU A 131 -0.61 -13.57 -14.04
C GLU A 131 -0.41 -13.94 -12.56
N PRO A 132 -1.50 -14.16 -11.79
CA PRO A 132 -1.44 -14.57 -10.38
C PRO A 132 -0.55 -15.77 -10.11
N LYS A 133 -0.59 -16.79 -11.00
CA LYS A 133 0.26 -17.97 -10.90
C LYS A 133 1.76 -17.64 -10.87
N SER A 134 2.17 -16.64 -11.64
CA SER A 134 3.57 -16.20 -11.69
C SER A 134 3.98 -15.48 -10.39
N VAL A 135 3.10 -14.65 -9.86
CA VAL A 135 3.29 -13.95 -8.56
C VAL A 135 3.38 -15.00 -7.43
N ARG A 136 2.44 -15.95 -7.35
CA ARG A 136 2.47 -17.04 -6.36
C ARG A 136 3.75 -17.89 -6.44
N LYS A 137 4.26 -18.13 -7.63
CA LYS A 137 5.54 -18.85 -7.78
C LYS A 137 6.69 -18.07 -7.15
N LYS A 138 6.67 -16.74 -7.28
CA LYS A 138 7.66 -15.84 -6.68
C LYS A 138 7.50 -15.72 -5.16
N LEU A 139 6.27 -15.71 -4.62
CA LEU A 139 6.00 -15.72 -3.18
C LEU A 139 6.67 -16.91 -2.47
N LYS A 140 6.85 -18.04 -3.16
CA LYS A 140 7.55 -19.22 -2.63
C LYS A 140 9.08 -19.10 -2.64
N GLN A 141 9.65 -17.99 -3.12
CA GLN A 141 11.10 -17.77 -3.22
C GLN A 141 11.51 -16.76 -2.12
N PRO A 142 12.06 -17.17 -0.97
CA PRO A 142 12.35 -16.26 0.14
C PRO A 142 13.34 -15.15 -0.19
N SER A 143 14.28 -15.40 -1.11
CA SER A 143 15.28 -14.42 -1.54
C SER A 143 14.76 -13.35 -2.50
N PHE A 144 13.59 -13.57 -3.12
CA PHE A 144 12.98 -12.58 -4.00
C PHE A 144 12.16 -11.59 -3.17
N ALA A 145 12.39 -10.29 -3.32
CA ALA A 145 11.75 -9.25 -2.52
C ALA A 145 11.73 -9.62 -1.01
N ALA A 146 12.92 -9.86 -0.45
CA ALA A 146 13.09 -10.45 0.88
C ALA A 146 12.53 -9.58 2.02
N GLY A 147 12.35 -8.28 1.79
CA GLY A 147 11.75 -7.34 2.76
C GLY A 147 10.23 -7.46 2.88
N VAL A 148 9.56 -8.16 1.97
CA VAL A 148 8.09 -8.33 2.02
C VAL A 148 7.71 -9.41 3.04
N HIS A 149 6.78 -9.10 3.93
CA HIS A 149 6.21 -10.01 4.92
C HIS A 149 5.12 -10.89 4.28
N ARG A 150 5.51 -12.11 3.84
CA ARG A 150 4.61 -13.01 3.11
C ARG A 150 3.39 -13.42 3.91
N ASP A 151 3.55 -13.58 5.21
CA ASP A 151 2.44 -13.96 6.11
C ASP A 151 1.35 -12.89 6.10
N GLU A 152 1.72 -11.62 6.00
CA GLU A 152 0.79 -10.49 5.87
C GLU A 152 0.09 -10.47 4.50
N VAL A 153 0.77 -10.90 3.42
CA VAL A 153 0.13 -11.08 2.10
C VAL A 153 -1.01 -12.10 2.17
N TYR A 154 -0.78 -13.24 2.85
CA TYR A 154 -1.83 -14.27 3.00
C TYR A 154 -2.92 -13.81 3.96
N ALA A 155 -2.55 -13.26 5.11
CA ALA A 155 -3.49 -12.73 6.11
C ALA A 155 -4.37 -11.61 5.53
N GLY A 156 -3.80 -10.73 4.70
CA GLY A 156 -4.51 -9.66 4.02
C GLY A 156 -5.61 -10.19 3.09
N ALA A 157 -5.30 -11.18 2.26
CA ALA A 157 -6.29 -11.78 1.37
C ALA A 157 -7.45 -12.41 2.17
N GLU A 158 -7.13 -13.14 3.24
CA GLU A 158 -8.12 -13.73 4.15
C GLU A 158 -8.98 -12.66 4.84
N LEU A 159 -8.35 -11.59 5.34
CA LEU A 159 -9.00 -10.50 6.06
C LEU A 159 -10.06 -9.78 5.21
N ILE A 160 -9.81 -9.63 3.91
CA ILE A 160 -10.77 -9.03 2.97
C ILE A 160 -11.70 -10.06 2.31
N GLY A 161 -11.62 -11.33 2.71
CA GLY A 161 -12.49 -12.41 2.21
C GLY A 161 -12.28 -12.72 0.72
N ARG A 162 -11.06 -12.62 0.21
CA ARG A 162 -10.71 -12.88 -1.19
C ARG A 162 -9.76 -14.07 -1.33
N GLU A 163 -9.96 -14.86 -2.36
CA GLU A 163 -8.95 -15.81 -2.78
C GLU A 163 -7.66 -15.08 -3.20
N LEU A 164 -6.50 -15.61 -2.82
CA LEU A 164 -5.21 -14.96 -3.08
C LEU A 164 -5.00 -14.63 -4.57
N ASP A 165 -5.40 -15.53 -5.49
CA ASP A 165 -5.25 -15.29 -6.93
C ASP A 165 -6.13 -14.14 -7.40
N GLU A 166 -7.32 -13.98 -6.85
CA GLU A 166 -8.21 -12.86 -7.12
C GLU A 166 -7.62 -11.55 -6.58
N HIS A 167 -7.08 -11.56 -5.35
CA HIS A 167 -6.44 -10.40 -4.75
C HIS A 167 -5.21 -9.96 -5.57
N ILE A 168 -4.34 -10.90 -5.96
CA ILE A 168 -3.19 -10.61 -6.85
C ILE A 168 -3.66 -10.00 -8.17
N ALA A 169 -4.71 -10.57 -8.81
CA ALA A 169 -5.22 -10.05 -10.07
C ALA A 169 -5.71 -8.61 -9.94
N ASN A 170 -6.40 -8.28 -8.85
CA ASN A 170 -6.88 -6.92 -8.56
C ASN A 170 -5.70 -5.94 -8.37
N VAL A 171 -4.67 -6.32 -7.61
CA VAL A 171 -3.48 -5.48 -7.42
C VAL A 171 -2.73 -5.29 -8.74
N VAL A 172 -2.53 -6.34 -9.54
CA VAL A 172 -1.92 -6.21 -10.87
C VAL A 172 -2.72 -5.26 -11.77
N ALA A 173 -4.05 -5.38 -11.77
CA ALA A 173 -4.93 -4.48 -12.53
C ALA A 173 -4.84 -3.03 -12.04
N ALA A 174 -4.74 -2.83 -10.73
CA ALA A 174 -4.60 -1.50 -10.12
C ALA A 174 -3.27 -0.81 -10.48
N LEU A 175 -2.17 -1.54 -10.53
CA LEU A 175 -0.84 -0.98 -10.78
C LEU A 175 -0.55 -0.71 -12.26
N ARG A 176 -1.23 -1.40 -13.20
CA ARG A 176 -0.99 -1.22 -14.64
C ARG A 176 -1.15 0.23 -15.13
N PRO A 177 -2.22 0.96 -14.79
CA PRO A 177 -2.40 2.34 -15.27
C PRO A 177 -1.31 3.30 -14.79
N VAL A 178 -0.69 3.01 -13.64
CA VAL A 178 0.35 3.85 -13.00
C VAL A 178 1.76 3.27 -13.17
N ALA A 179 1.94 2.25 -14.02
CA ALA A 179 3.21 1.55 -14.19
C ALA A 179 4.40 2.49 -14.48
N GLY A 180 4.18 3.52 -15.30
CA GLY A 180 5.20 4.54 -15.62
C GLY A 180 5.65 5.32 -14.37
N GLU A 181 4.72 5.71 -13.51
CA GLU A 181 5.00 6.41 -12.26
C GLU A 181 5.73 5.52 -11.23
N LEU A 182 5.53 4.21 -11.36
CA LEU A 182 6.22 3.21 -10.54
C LEU A 182 7.61 2.84 -11.09
N GLY A 183 8.02 3.43 -12.21
CA GLY A 183 9.28 3.10 -12.87
C GLY A 183 9.31 1.71 -13.50
N LEU A 184 8.14 1.16 -13.80
CA LEU A 184 8.01 -0.14 -14.46
C LEU A 184 8.10 0.01 -15.99
N PRO A 185 8.62 -1.01 -16.70
CA PRO A 185 8.51 -1.06 -18.16
C PRO A 185 7.04 -0.95 -18.58
N THR A 186 6.79 -0.07 -19.54
CA THR A 186 5.48 0.08 -20.21
C THR A 186 5.60 -0.42 -21.64
N PRO A 187 4.54 -1.05 -22.20
CA PRO A 187 4.55 -1.55 -23.57
C PRO A 187 4.83 -0.48 -24.60
#